data_295e534b2407b632f935786b6e3311b3
#
_entry.id   295e534b2407b632f935786b6e3311b3
#
_cell.length_a   1.000
_cell.length_b   1.000
_cell.length_c   1.000
_cell.angle_alpha   90.00
_cell.angle_beta   90.00
_cell.angle_gamma   90.00
#
_symmetry.space_group_name_H-M   'P 1'
#
loop_
_entity.id
_entity.type
_entity.pdbx_description
1 polymer ?
#
loop_
_entity_poly.entity_id
_entity_poly.type
_entity_poly.pdbx_seq_one_letter_code
_entity_poly.pdbx_strand_id
1 'polypeptide(L)'
;MFIAIVIFFTIIVVITFLLTNFLKKDHHKINVSFTLSFIKRFGGNTLSHLLFLEDKQLFLAQDDSVLISYKQMGKKLFVLGDPIGDKEKLDDGIEEFFEFALKQRMTPIFYQASEQYSLNYQKRGYRLFKIGEEAKVDLNTFAIEGKKFSNMRNIRNKFTKEGYRFSVVHPPYRKELLEEMQFVSDEWLNDRKEKGFSVSSFSEDYIGHFSVALFRDPNGSLLAFASLPSDYQQKQTISIDLMRYRKHSPRATMDMVFISTILWAKEKGYSVCGLGMSPLSNVGIDPGSPYQEKLARYAFLNGCKYYNFKGLRKYKGKFATNWTPRYLVYKKSVLVIIIIQLISIVRKVPKQNELIFVRKLTRNKQVV
;
A
#
# COMPACT_ATOMS: atom_id res chain seq x y z
N MET A 1 -33.38 -39.96 24.06
CA MET A 1 -33.26 -38.51 24.18
C MET A 1 -31.85 -38.02 23.83
N PHE A 2 -30.77 -38.54 24.38
CA PHE A 2 -29.38 -38.11 24.13
C PHE A 2 -28.95 -38.29 22.66
N ILE A 3 -29.26 -39.43 22.03
CA ILE A 3 -28.95 -39.72 20.62
C ILE A 3 -29.65 -38.74 19.68
N ALA A 4 -30.90 -38.36 19.95
CA ALA A 4 -31.65 -37.40 19.12
C ALA A 4 -31.05 -35.99 19.20
N ILE A 5 -30.50 -35.58 20.35
CA ILE A 5 -29.83 -34.30 20.55
C ILE A 5 -28.48 -34.27 19.76
N VAL A 6 -27.72 -35.36 19.83
CA VAL A 6 -26.45 -35.46 19.07
C VAL A 6 -26.70 -35.43 17.55
N ILE A 7 -27.73 -36.14 17.08
CA ILE A 7 -28.10 -36.11 15.64
C ILE A 7 -28.54 -34.72 15.24
N PHE A 8 -29.31 -34.00 16.03
CA PHE A 8 -29.74 -32.62 15.75
C PHE A 8 -28.57 -31.66 15.68
N PHE A 9 -27.60 -31.73 16.58
CA PHE A 9 -26.39 -30.90 16.54
C PHE A 9 -25.49 -31.24 15.35
N THR A 10 -25.32 -32.53 14.99
CA THR A 10 -24.56 -32.91 13.79
C THR A 10 -25.24 -32.42 12.52
N ILE A 11 -26.57 -32.49 12.43
CA ILE A 11 -27.32 -31.93 11.28
C ILE A 11 -27.13 -30.42 11.18
N ILE A 12 -27.20 -29.68 12.29
CA ILE A 12 -26.94 -28.22 12.28
C ILE A 12 -25.51 -27.91 11.84
N VAL A 13 -24.52 -28.65 12.32
CA VAL A 13 -23.10 -28.47 11.93
C VAL A 13 -22.91 -28.77 10.44
N VAL A 14 -23.54 -29.85 9.93
CA VAL A 14 -23.48 -30.20 8.51
C VAL A 14 -24.22 -29.16 7.66
N ILE A 15 -25.40 -28.70 8.08
CA ILE A 15 -26.14 -27.64 7.36
C ILE A 15 -25.37 -26.31 7.38
N THR A 16 -24.79 -25.91 8.51
CA THR A 16 -23.94 -24.72 8.58
C THR A 16 -22.67 -24.86 7.73
N PHE A 17 -22.05 -26.04 7.69
CA PHE A 17 -20.91 -26.34 6.84
C PHE A 17 -21.29 -26.34 5.34
N LEU A 18 -22.43 -26.94 4.98
CA LEU A 18 -22.95 -26.91 3.61
C LEU A 18 -23.39 -25.50 3.20
N LEU A 19 -24.07 -24.74 4.06
CA LEU A 19 -24.43 -23.35 3.81
C LEU A 19 -23.19 -22.43 3.69
N THR A 20 -22.17 -22.63 4.50
CA THR A 20 -20.92 -21.87 4.36
C THR A 20 -20.14 -22.24 3.11
N ASN A 21 -20.23 -23.49 2.63
CA ASN A 21 -19.64 -23.92 1.34
C ASN A 21 -20.50 -23.53 0.14
N PHE A 22 -21.84 -23.52 0.26
CA PHE A 22 -22.77 -23.06 -0.77
C PHE A 22 -22.77 -21.54 -0.93
N LEU A 23 -22.45 -20.80 0.15
CA LEU A 23 -22.23 -19.35 0.13
C LEU A 23 -20.81 -18.96 -0.33
N LYS A 24 -19.92 -19.94 -0.56
CA LYS A 24 -18.73 -19.76 -1.39
C LYS A 24 -19.14 -19.70 -2.88
N LYS A 25 -19.94 -18.70 -3.21
CA LYS A 25 -20.24 -18.34 -4.59
C LYS A 25 -18.96 -18.06 -5.33
N ASP A 26 -18.85 -18.62 -6.52
CA ASP A 26 -17.82 -18.45 -7.54
C ASP A 26 -16.96 -17.20 -7.37
N HIS A 27 -15.89 -17.36 -6.64
CA HIS A 27 -14.85 -16.37 -6.56
C HIS A 27 -13.89 -16.67 -7.71
N HIS A 28 -14.08 -16.01 -8.85
CA HIS A 28 -13.08 -16.05 -9.90
C HIS A 28 -11.77 -15.51 -9.31
N LYS A 29 -10.73 -16.35 -9.31
CA LYS A 29 -9.36 -15.90 -9.04
C LYS A 29 -9.04 -14.79 -10.03
N ILE A 30 -8.83 -13.58 -9.51
CA ILE A 30 -8.29 -12.52 -10.35
C ILE A 30 -6.87 -12.91 -10.69
N ASN A 31 -6.65 -13.07 -11.97
CA ASN A 31 -5.33 -13.24 -12.51
C ASN A 31 -4.60 -11.88 -12.39
N VAL A 32 -3.36 -11.90 -11.94
CA VAL A 32 -2.43 -10.76 -11.95
C VAL A 32 -2.45 -10.04 -13.30
N SER A 33 -2.62 -10.79 -14.40
CA SER A 33 -2.76 -10.24 -15.74
C SER A 33 -3.95 -9.28 -15.89
N PHE A 34 -5.08 -9.54 -15.22
CA PHE A 34 -6.22 -8.60 -15.21
C PHE A 34 -5.86 -7.30 -14.48
N THR A 35 -5.29 -7.39 -13.28
CA THR A 35 -4.86 -6.21 -12.52
C THR A 35 -3.87 -5.38 -13.32
N LEU A 36 -2.88 -6.01 -13.95
CA LEU A 36 -1.91 -5.32 -14.78
C LEU A 36 -2.55 -4.67 -16.01
N SER A 37 -3.44 -5.37 -16.71
CA SER A 37 -4.15 -4.82 -17.88
C SER A 37 -5.07 -3.67 -17.51
N PHE A 38 -5.74 -3.75 -16.35
CA PHE A 38 -6.59 -2.69 -15.82
C PHE A 38 -5.77 -1.42 -15.52
N ILE A 39 -4.67 -1.56 -14.78
CA ILE A 39 -3.79 -0.42 -14.44
C ILE A 39 -3.14 0.17 -15.70
N LYS A 40 -2.74 -0.66 -16.66
CA LYS A 40 -2.21 -0.18 -17.95
C LYS A 40 -3.25 0.61 -18.75
N ARG A 41 -4.52 0.21 -18.68
CA ARG A 41 -5.61 0.87 -19.41
C ARG A 41 -6.03 2.20 -18.78
N PHE A 42 -6.24 2.21 -17.48
CA PHE A 42 -6.86 3.32 -16.76
C PHE A 42 -5.89 4.15 -15.93
N GLY A 43 -4.67 3.67 -15.73
CA GLY A 43 -3.73 4.22 -14.76
C GLY A 43 -3.97 3.68 -13.35
N GLY A 44 -3.03 4.03 -12.48
CA GLY A 44 -3.07 3.69 -11.08
C GLY A 44 -2.80 4.91 -10.20
N ASN A 45 -2.73 4.69 -8.91
CA ASN A 45 -2.26 5.66 -7.93
C ASN A 45 -1.01 5.11 -7.21
N THR A 46 -0.47 5.86 -6.25
CA THR A 46 0.75 5.49 -5.50
C THR A 46 0.62 4.22 -4.67
N LEU A 47 -0.59 3.64 -4.53
CA LEU A 47 -0.86 2.41 -3.79
C LEU A 47 -1.23 1.21 -4.70
N SER A 48 -1.38 1.43 -6.01
CA SER A 48 -1.85 0.40 -6.94
C SER A 48 -0.92 -0.80 -7.03
N HIS A 49 0.38 -0.61 -6.81
CA HIS A 49 1.36 -1.70 -6.76
C HIS A 49 1.05 -2.73 -5.66
N LEU A 50 0.38 -2.32 -4.58
CA LEU A 50 -0.01 -3.23 -3.49
C LEU A 50 -1.12 -4.22 -3.89
N LEU A 51 -1.74 -4.05 -5.05
CA LEU A 51 -2.67 -5.04 -5.63
C LEU A 51 -1.95 -6.35 -5.99
N PHE A 52 -0.67 -6.27 -6.36
CA PHE A 52 0.16 -7.44 -6.68
C PHE A 52 0.58 -8.26 -5.45
N LEU A 53 0.24 -7.84 -4.22
CA LEU A 53 0.35 -8.68 -3.02
C LEU A 53 -0.70 -9.80 -2.98
N GLU A 54 -1.73 -9.73 -3.82
CA GLU A 54 -2.82 -10.71 -3.92
C GLU A 54 -3.51 -11.03 -2.58
N ASP A 55 -3.49 -10.11 -1.63
CA ASP A 55 -4.05 -10.28 -0.29
C ASP A 55 -5.34 -9.48 -0.07
N LYS A 56 -5.93 -8.94 -1.14
CA LYS A 56 -7.12 -8.10 -1.14
C LYS A 56 -8.20 -8.69 -2.03
N GLN A 57 -9.44 -8.29 -1.76
CA GLN A 57 -10.58 -8.50 -2.63
C GLN A 57 -10.71 -7.29 -3.55
N LEU A 58 -11.19 -7.50 -4.77
CA LEU A 58 -11.42 -6.42 -5.73
C LEU A 58 -12.91 -6.33 -6.03
N PHE A 59 -13.44 -5.11 -6.02
CA PHE A 59 -14.78 -4.78 -6.47
C PHE A 59 -14.65 -3.98 -7.77
N LEU A 60 -15.34 -4.43 -8.80
CA LEU A 60 -15.46 -3.72 -10.06
C LEU A 60 -16.83 -3.05 -10.14
N ALA A 61 -16.80 -1.77 -10.47
CA ALA A 61 -17.96 -0.92 -10.66
C ALA A 61 -17.94 -0.32 -12.08
N GLN A 62 -19.06 0.27 -12.46
CA GLN A 62 -19.20 1.05 -13.69
C GLN A 62 -18.74 0.27 -14.94
N ASP A 63 -19.35 -0.92 -15.15
CA ASP A 63 -19.02 -1.82 -16.26
C ASP A 63 -17.53 -2.16 -16.34
N ASP A 64 -16.96 -2.54 -15.19
CA ASP A 64 -15.56 -2.93 -15.01
C ASP A 64 -14.56 -1.79 -15.33
N SER A 65 -14.98 -0.53 -15.28
CA SER A 65 -14.11 0.62 -15.52
C SER A 65 -13.59 1.29 -14.25
N VAL A 66 -14.11 0.91 -13.07
CA VAL A 66 -13.66 1.38 -11.75
C VAL A 66 -13.33 0.19 -10.86
N LEU A 67 -12.18 0.21 -10.22
CA LEU A 67 -11.70 -0.84 -9.32
C LEU A 67 -11.47 -0.29 -7.91
N ILE A 68 -12.03 -0.99 -6.92
CA ILE A 68 -11.88 -0.70 -5.49
C ILE A 68 -11.32 -1.93 -4.80
N SER A 69 -10.16 -1.80 -4.17
CA SER A 69 -9.52 -2.89 -3.43
C SER A 69 -9.84 -2.82 -1.95
N TYR A 70 -10.21 -3.95 -1.36
CA TYR A 70 -10.58 -4.00 0.05
C TYR A 70 -10.22 -5.33 0.71
N LYS A 71 -10.24 -5.35 2.03
CA LYS A 71 -10.13 -6.57 2.85
C LYS A 71 -11.26 -6.60 3.88
N GLN A 72 -11.95 -7.70 3.99
CA GLN A 72 -13.02 -7.86 4.96
C GLN A 72 -12.48 -8.26 6.33
N MET A 73 -12.97 -7.61 7.38
CA MET A 73 -12.77 -8.03 8.76
C MET A 73 -14.06 -7.81 9.58
N GLY A 74 -14.68 -8.89 10.03
CA GLY A 74 -16.00 -8.85 10.66
C GLY A 74 -17.02 -8.22 9.73
N LYS A 75 -17.77 -7.23 10.22
CA LYS A 75 -18.75 -6.47 9.44
C LYS A 75 -18.18 -5.21 8.78
N LYS A 76 -16.87 -5.13 8.55
CA LYS A 76 -16.22 -3.98 7.91
C LYS A 76 -15.46 -4.39 6.66
N LEU A 77 -15.50 -3.52 5.65
CA LEU A 77 -14.71 -3.60 4.41
C LEU A 77 -13.63 -2.52 4.48
N PHE A 78 -12.39 -2.92 4.71
CA PHE A 78 -11.25 -2.02 4.76
C PHE A 78 -10.73 -1.79 3.35
N VAL A 79 -11.05 -0.64 2.78
CA VAL A 79 -10.61 -0.20 1.44
C VAL A 79 -9.23 0.42 1.55
N LEU A 80 -8.33 0.09 0.63
CA LEU A 80 -6.99 0.67 0.57
C LEU A 80 -6.91 1.76 -0.49
N GLY A 81 -6.68 2.99 -0.03
CA GLY A 81 -6.57 4.16 -0.89
C GLY A 81 -7.88 4.58 -1.54
N ASP A 82 -7.74 5.34 -2.59
CA ASP A 82 -8.84 5.78 -3.45
C ASP A 82 -9.12 4.74 -4.53
N PRO A 83 -10.33 4.74 -5.12
CA PRO A 83 -10.62 3.92 -6.30
C PRO A 83 -9.69 4.29 -7.46
N ILE A 84 -9.45 3.33 -8.33
CA ILE A 84 -8.71 3.55 -9.58
C ILE A 84 -9.60 3.18 -10.77
N GLY A 85 -9.39 3.83 -11.92
CA GLY A 85 -10.20 3.58 -13.09
C GLY A 85 -10.45 4.82 -13.93
N ASP A 86 -11.54 4.77 -14.69
CA ASP A 86 -12.02 5.90 -15.48
C ASP A 86 -12.35 7.10 -14.57
N LYS A 87 -11.62 8.20 -14.76
CA LYS A 87 -11.69 9.38 -13.87
C LYS A 87 -13.09 9.99 -13.77
N GLU A 88 -13.88 9.91 -14.85
CA GLU A 88 -15.22 10.48 -14.90
C GLU A 88 -16.23 9.61 -14.14
N LYS A 89 -15.91 8.34 -13.89
CA LYS A 89 -16.80 7.36 -13.25
C LYS A 89 -16.40 7.01 -11.82
N LEU A 90 -15.33 7.61 -11.27
CA LEU A 90 -14.84 7.26 -9.94
C LEU A 90 -15.85 7.56 -8.84
N ASP A 91 -16.55 8.68 -8.92
CA ASP A 91 -17.58 9.08 -7.95
C ASP A 91 -18.75 8.10 -7.94
N ASP A 92 -19.25 7.72 -9.12
CA ASP A 92 -20.33 6.74 -9.27
C ASP A 92 -19.87 5.36 -8.81
N GLY A 93 -18.61 5.00 -9.06
CA GLY A 93 -18.01 3.75 -8.57
C GLY A 93 -17.95 3.68 -7.04
N ILE A 94 -17.67 4.80 -6.37
CA ILE A 94 -17.72 4.90 -4.91
C ILE A 94 -19.17 4.67 -4.42
N GLU A 95 -20.15 5.31 -5.07
CA GLU A 95 -21.57 5.16 -4.71
C GLU A 95 -22.03 3.70 -4.88
N GLU A 96 -21.66 3.06 -6.00
CA GLU A 96 -21.96 1.66 -6.25
C GLU A 96 -21.33 0.72 -5.21
N PHE A 97 -20.12 1.02 -4.76
CA PHE A 97 -19.48 0.26 -3.67
C PHE A 97 -20.20 0.44 -2.33
N PHE A 98 -20.69 1.63 -2.02
CA PHE A 98 -21.51 1.85 -0.81
C PHE A 98 -22.80 1.04 -0.86
N GLU A 99 -23.48 0.98 -2.02
CA GLU A 99 -24.67 0.14 -2.18
C GLU A 99 -24.36 -1.35 -2.03
N PHE A 100 -23.26 -1.82 -2.62
CA PHE A 100 -22.76 -3.18 -2.45
C PHE A 100 -22.57 -3.51 -0.98
N ALA A 101 -21.85 -2.65 -0.26
CA ALA A 101 -21.58 -2.84 1.17
C ALA A 101 -22.89 -2.86 2.00
N LEU A 102 -23.84 -1.98 1.69
CA LEU A 102 -25.14 -1.92 2.37
C LEU A 102 -25.92 -3.22 2.17
N LYS A 103 -26.00 -3.74 0.93
CA LYS A 103 -26.66 -5.01 0.59
C LYS A 103 -26.06 -6.19 1.35
N GLN A 104 -24.75 -6.15 1.62
CA GLN A 104 -24.03 -7.16 2.40
C GLN A 104 -24.10 -6.91 3.92
N ARG A 105 -24.78 -5.85 4.39
CA ARG A 105 -24.81 -5.39 5.80
C ARG A 105 -23.40 -5.13 6.34
N MET A 106 -22.51 -4.64 5.48
CA MET A 106 -21.14 -4.28 5.79
C MET A 106 -20.96 -2.77 5.85
N THR A 107 -19.93 -2.31 6.56
CA THR A 107 -19.56 -0.89 6.66
C THR A 107 -18.19 -0.67 6.03
N PRO A 108 -18.07 0.10 4.95
CA PRO A 108 -16.79 0.50 4.40
C PRO A 108 -15.98 1.36 5.37
N ILE A 109 -14.66 1.15 5.37
CA ILE A 109 -13.66 1.96 6.05
C ILE A 109 -12.56 2.23 5.03
N PHE A 110 -12.35 3.49 4.65
CA PHE A 110 -11.29 3.81 3.68
C PHE A 110 -10.02 4.20 4.43
N TYR A 111 -8.92 3.57 4.10
CA TYR A 111 -7.61 3.77 4.71
C TYR A 111 -6.62 4.34 3.69
N GLN A 112 -5.95 5.42 4.02
CA GLN A 112 -5.10 6.21 3.13
C GLN A 112 -5.88 6.92 1.99
N ALA A 113 -7.16 7.23 2.21
CA ALA A 113 -7.94 8.02 1.26
C ALA A 113 -7.36 9.43 1.12
N SER A 114 -7.47 10.00 -0.08
CA SER A 114 -7.18 11.42 -0.33
C SER A 114 -8.36 12.32 0.08
N GLU A 115 -8.16 13.61 0.07
CA GLU A 115 -9.21 14.59 0.32
C GLU A 115 -10.17 14.75 -0.87
N GLN A 116 -9.76 14.31 -2.04
CA GLN A 116 -10.48 14.49 -3.30
C GLN A 116 -11.96 14.04 -3.22
N TYR A 117 -12.21 12.90 -2.56
CA TYR A 117 -13.56 12.30 -2.45
C TYR A 117 -14.25 12.63 -1.12
N SER A 118 -13.77 13.62 -0.37
CA SER A 118 -14.29 13.96 0.96
C SER A 118 -15.78 14.25 0.97
N LEU A 119 -16.28 14.96 -0.05
CA LEU A 119 -17.70 15.30 -0.19
C LEU A 119 -18.58 14.06 -0.36
N ASN A 120 -18.15 13.06 -1.15
CA ASN A 120 -18.88 11.80 -1.34
C ASN A 120 -19.01 11.05 -0.01
N TYR A 121 -17.95 11.02 0.77
CA TYR A 121 -17.96 10.38 2.10
C TYR A 121 -18.83 11.13 3.10
N GLN A 122 -18.73 12.47 3.16
CA GLN A 122 -19.48 13.30 4.10
C GLN A 122 -20.99 13.29 3.83
N LYS A 123 -21.43 13.31 2.57
CA LYS A 123 -22.85 13.18 2.18
C LYS A 123 -23.48 11.89 2.76
N ARG A 124 -22.70 10.83 2.94
CA ARG A 124 -23.14 9.56 3.54
C ARG A 124 -22.92 9.48 5.04
N GLY A 125 -22.54 10.58 5.69
CA GLY A 125 -22.33 10.69 7.13
C GLY A 125 -21.03 10.04 7.63
N TYR A 126 -20.02 9.91 6.76
CA TYR A 126 -18.66 9.48 7.13
C TYR A 126 -17.86 10.68 7.64
N ARG A 127 -16.91 10.38 8.51
CA ARG A 127 -15.94 11.33 9.06
C ARG A 127 -14.57 11.03 8.52
N LEU A 128 -13.79 12.07 8.30
CA LEU A 128 -12.39 11.98 7.92
C LEU A 128 -11.52 12.20 9.17
N PHE A 129 -10.55 11.32 9.38
CA PHE A 129 -9.54 11.45 10.42
C PHE A 129 -8.17 11.44 9.73
N LYS A 130 -7.41 12.53 9.85
CA LYS A 130 -6.06 12.60 9.26
C LYS A 130 -5.16 11.57 9.94
N ILE A 131 -4.57 10.67 9.15
CA ILE A 131 -3.70 9.59 9.66
C ILE A 131 -2.23 9.83 9.38
N GLY A 132 -1.88 10.88 8.66
CA GLY A 132 -0.53 11.25 8.32
C GLY A 132 -0.44 11.94 6.97
N GLU A 133 0.75 11.94 6.41
CA GLU A 133 1.04 12.56 5.11
C GLU A 133 1.89 11.64 4.25
N GLU A 134 1.63 11.63 2.96
CA GLU A 134 2.45 10.99 1.96
C GLU A 134 3.55 11.94 1.49
N ALA A 135 4.79 11.47 1.53
CA ALA A 135 5.97 12.21 1.07
C ALA A 135 6.18 12.00 -0.43
N LYS A 136 6.39 13.09 -1.17
CA LYS A 136 6.66 13.09 -2.61
C LYS A 136 7.84 13.98 -2.93
N VAL A 137 8.58 13.62 -3.97
CA VAL A 137 9.64 14.43 -4.57
C VAL A 137 9.16 14.88 -5.94
N ASP A 138 9.05 16.18 -6.15
CA ASP A 138 8.90 16.75 -7.49
C ASP A 138 10.24 16.68 -8.21
N LEU A 139 10.33 15.78 -9.18
CA LEU A 139 11.57 15.52 -9.90
C LEU A 139 11.94 16.64 -10.88
N ASN A 140 10.97 17.43 -11.33
CA ASN A 140 11.23 18.56 -12.23
C ASN A 140 12.08 19.62 -11.54
N THR A 141 11.78 19.90 -10.26
CA THR A 141 12.45 20.92 -9.46
C THR A 141 13.56 20.37 -8.56
N PHE A 142 13.61 19.05 -8.33
CA PHE A 142 14.59 18.45 -7.43
C PHE A 142 16.01 18.55 -7.98
N ALA A 143 16.91 19.11 -7.17
CA ALA A 143 18.34 19.13 -7.39
C ALA A 143 19.11 18.93 -6.08
N ILE A 144 20.26 18.27 -6.16
CA ILE A 144 21.13 18.09 -5.00
C ILE A 144 22.14 19.24 -4.87
N GLU A 145 21.68 20.47 -5.06
CA GLU A 145 22.49 21.68 -5.05
C GLU A 145 22.34 22.46 -3.74
N GLY A 146 23.21 23.46 -3.56
CA GLY A 146 23.18 24.34 -2.40
C GLY A 146 23.62 23.70 -1.08
N LYS A 147 23.58 24.49 -0.01
CA LYS A 147 24.07 24.11 1.33
C LYS A 147 23.23 22.96 1.95
N LYS A 148 21.92 22.95 1.71
CA LYS A 148 21.00 21.92 2.23
C LYS A 148 21.42 20.48 1.84
N PHE A 149 21.95 20.31 0.64
CA PHE A 149 22.30 19.00 0.08
C PHE A 149 23.80 18.69 0.13
N SER A 150 24.63 19.55 0.77
CA SER A 150 26.07 19.33 0.85
C SER A 150 26.44 17.97 1.44
N ASN A 151 25.79 17.56 2.51
CA ASN A 151 26.03 16.25 3.14
C ASN A 151 25.68 15.09 2.18
N MET A 152 24.60 15.20 1.40
CA MET A 152 24.22 14.16 0.44
C MET A 152 25.22 14.06 -0.72
N ARG A 153 25.72 15.19 -1.21
CA ARG A 153 26.80 15.19 -2.22
C ARG A 153 28.07 14.54 -1.68
N ASN A 154 28.46 14.85 -0.44
CA ASN A 154 29.62 14.24 0.20
C ASN A 154 29.44 12.72 0.36
N ILE A 155 28.29 12.26 0.81
CA ILE A 155 27.96 10.83 0.90
C ILE A 155 28.09 10.17 -0.45
N ARG A 156 27.44 10.73 -1.50
CA ARG A 156 27.50 10.21 -2.85
C ARG A 156 28.93 10.14 -3.38
N ASN A 157 29.69 11.21 -3.27
CA ASN A 157 31.07 11.27 -3.74
C ASN A 157 31.94 10.23 -3.01
N LYS A 158 31.78 10.09 -1.68
CA LYS A 158 32.49 9.08 -0.90
C LYS A 158 32.24 7.67 -1.43
N PHE A 159 30.96 7.25 -1.53
CA PHE A 159 30.61 5.90 -1.96
C PHE A 159 31.06 5.64 -3.43
N THR A 160 30.94 6.64 -4.30
CA THR A 160 31.43 6.53 -5.68
C THR A 160 32.95 6.33 -5.70
N LYS A 161 33.69 7.11 -4.91
CA LYS A 161 35.17 7.01 -4.82
C LYS A 161 35.62 5.66 -4.23
N GLU A 162 34.85 5.13 -3.29
CA GLU A 162 35.11 3.82 -2.66
C GLU A 162 34.67 2.64 -3.53
N GLY A 163 34.14 2.86 -4.74
CA GLY A 163 33.81 1.81 -5.71
C GLY A 163 32.45 1.15 -5.54
N TYR A 164 31.55 1.70 -4.68
CA TYR A 164 30.18 1.22 -4.56
C TYR A 164 29.38 1.52 -5.83
N ARG A 165 28.46 0.64 -6.18
CA ARG A 165 27.71 0.72 -7.44
C ARG A 165 26.21 0.73 -7.21
N PHE A 166 25.55 1.68 -7.85
CA PHE A 166 24.09 1.73 -7.96
C PHE A 166 23.68 1.33 -9.38
N SER A 167 22.65 0.51 -9.50
CA SER A 167 22.04 0.16 -10.79
C SER A 167 20.55 -0.06 -10.63
N VAL A 168 19.79 0.12 -11.72
CA VAL A 168 18.39 -0.28 -11.79
C VAL A 168 18.27 -1.39 -12.82
N VAL A 169 17.66 -2.49 -12.41
CA VAL A 169 17.39 -3.66 -13.24
C VAL A 169 15.90 -3.86 -13.44
N HIS A 170 15.53 -4.52 -14.51
CA HIS A 170 14.14 -4.74 -14.91
C HIS A 170 13.83 -6.24 -14.96
N PRO A 171 12.59 -6.66 -14.68
CA PRO A 171 12.19 -8.05 -14.86
C PRO A 171 12.22 -8.47 -16.33
N PRO A 172 12.37 -9.79 -16.63
CA PRO A 172 12.48 -10.89 -15.69
C PRO A 172 13.88 -10.98 -15.06
N TYR A 173 13.93 -11.37 -13.78
CA TYR A 173 15.16 -11.49 -13.03
C TYR A 173 15.76 -12.89 -13.14
N ARG A 174 17.10 -12.97 -13.14
CA ARG A 174 17.80 -14.25 -13.01
C ARG A 174 17.60 -14.80 -11.59
N LYS A 175 17.61 -16.11 -11.48
CA LYS A 175 17.41 -16.82 -10.20
C LYS A 175 18.43 -16.40 -9.14
N GLU A 176 19.69 -16.25 -9.53
CA GLU A 176 20.77 -15.84 -8.63
C GLU A 176 20.51 -14.46 -7.99
N LEU A 177 19.96 -13.51 -8.76
CA LEU A 177 19.62 -12.20 -8.23
C LEU A 177 18.42 -12.27 -7.29
N LEU A 178 17.43 -13.12 -7.58
CA LEU A 178 16.28 -13.33 -6.67
C LEU A 178 16.74 -13.93 -5.35
N GLU A 179 17.66 -14.89 -5.38
CA GLU A 179 18.28 -15.50 -4.19
C GLU A 179 19.09 -14.47 -3.38
N GLU A 180 19.88 -13.59 -4.04
CA GLU A 180 20.58 -12.49 -3.37
C GLU A 180 19.59 -11.52 -2.67
N MET A 181 18.51 -11.14 -3.35
CA MET A 181 17.49 -10.25 -2.78
C MET A 181 16.75 -10.93 -1.62
N GLN A 182 16.43 -12.22 -1.74
CA GLN A 182 15.83 -13.00 -0.65
C GLN A 182 16.75 -13.00 0.57
N PHE A 183 18.05 -13.29 0.39
CA PHE A 183 19.01 -13.27 1.46
C PHE A 183 19.09 -11.92 2.19
N VAL A 184 19.14 -10.81 1.43
CA VAL A 184 19.13 -9.45 2.01
C VAL A 184 17.81 -9.17 2.74
N SER A 185 16.69 -9.64 2.20
CA SER A 185 15.38 -9.48 2.84
C SER A 185 15.28 -10.26 4.15
N ASP A 186 15.74 -11.48 4.19
CA ASP A 186 15.71 -12.34 5.39
C ASP A 186 16.63 -11.76 6.48
N GLU A 187 17.82 -11.31 6.11
CA GLU A 187 18.74 -10.64 7.06
C GLU A 187 18.12 -9.34 7.63
N TRP A 188 17.42 -8.58 6.78
CA TRP A 188 16.72 -7.37 7.22
C TRP A 188 15.53 -7.65 8.14
N LEU A 189 14.76 -8.70 7.84
CA LEU A 189 13.63 -9.12 8.67
C LEU A 189 14.10 -9.62 10.04
N ASN A 190 15.21 -10.38 10.07
CA ASN A 190 15.66 -11.06 11.28
C ASN A 190 14.46 -11.85 11.87
N ASP A 191 14.09 -11.60 13.15
CA ASP A 191 12.94 -12.24 13.82
C ASP A 191 11.58 -11.60 13.48
N ARG A 192 11.55 -10.56 12.65
CA ARG A 192 10.31 -9.87 12.26
C ARG A 192 9.61 -10.62 11.14
N LYS A 193 8.29 -10.61 11.16
CA LYS A 193 7.47 -11.17 10.09
C LYS A 193 7.19 -10.11 9.02
N GLU A 194 7.02 -10.57 7.79
CA GLU A 194 6.49 -9.74 6.71
C GLU A 194 5.13 -9.16 7.09
N LYS A 195 4.76 -8.10 6.40
CA LYS A 195 3.48 -7.42 6.54
C LYS A 195 2.74 -7.48 5.20
N GLY A 196 1.48 -7.09 5.22
CA GLY A 196 0.67 -7.06 4.00
C GLY A 196 -0.29 -5.88 3.98
N PHE A 197 -1.33 -5.97 3.15
CA PHE A 197 -2.39 -5.00 2.94
C PHE A 197 -1.89 -3.66 2.41
N SER A 198 -1.35 -2.80 3.26
CA SER A 198 -0.85 -1.45 2.94
C SER A 198 0.67 -1.33 3.04
N VAL A 199 1.35 -2.45 3.20
CA VAL A 199 2.81 -2.56 3.28
C VAL A 199 3.25 -3.70 2.40
N SER A 200 4.22 -3.46 1.54
CA SER A 200 4.80 -4.47 0.68
C SER A 200 5.57 -5.55 1.46
N SER A 201 5.54 -6.75 0.94
CA SER A 201 6.30 -7.90 1.41
C SER A 201 7.16 -8.46 0.29
N PHE A 202 8.29 -9.06 0.63
CA PHE A 202 9.13 -9.72 -0.36
C PHE A 202 8.53 -11.08 -0.75
N SER A 203 8.33 -11.25 -2.06
CA SER A 203 8.20 -12.53 -2.73
C SER A 203 8.71 -12.37 -4.17
N GLU A 204 9.15 -13.45 -4.78
CA GLU A 204 9.62 -13.44 -6.18
C GLU A 204 8.52 -12.95 -7.12
N ASP A 205 7.28 -13.41 -6.91
CA ASP A 205 6.12 -12.98 -7.70
C ASP A 205 5.88 -11.47 -7.57
N TYR A 206 5.88 -10.94 -6.33
CA TYR A 206 5.66 -9.51 -6.13
C TYR A 206 6.76 -8.66 -6.75
N ILE A 207 8.03 -9.01 -6.48
CA ILE A 207 9.17 -8.22 -6.98
C ILE A 207 9.30 -8.30 -8.50
N GLY A 208 8.87 -9.41 -9.10
CA GLY A 208 8.86 -9.62 -10.56
C GLY A 208 7.99 -8.68 -11.37
N HIS A 209 7.13 -7.88 -10.71
CA HIS A 209 6.30 -6.87 -11.39
C HIS A 209 6.97 -5.51 -11.54
N PHE A 210 8.08 -5.24 -10.88
CA PHE A 210 8.67 -3.91 -10.76
C PHE A 210 10.12 -3.90 -11.16
N SER A 211 10.62 -2.75 -11.59
CA SER A 211 12.05 -2.48 -11.62
C SER A 211 12.61 -2.47 -10.21
N VAL A 212 13.88 -2.81 -10.04
CA VAL A 212 14.55 -2.84 -8.73
C VAL A 212 15.83 -2.03 -8.78
N ALA A 213 15.97 -1.12 -7.82
CA ALA A 213 17.22 -0.44 -7.53
C ALA A 213 18.11 -1.38 -6.68
N LEU A 214 19.33 -1.58 -7.13
CA LEU A 214 20.35 -2.38 -6.47
C LEU A 214 21.51 -1.49 -6.03
N PHE A 215 22.00 -1.73 -4.82
CA PHE A 215 23.20 -1.08 -4.30
C PHE A 215 24.20 -2.14 -3.85
N ARG A 216 25.38 -2.16 -4.50
CA ARG A 216 26.43 -3.15 -4.33
C ARG A 216 27.70 -2.55 -3.77
N ASP A 217 28.44 -3.34 -3.00
CA ASP A 217 29.78 -2.98 -2.53
C ASP A 217 30.84 -3.09 -3.65
N PRO A 218 32.08 -2.67 -3.39
CA PRO A 218 33.18 -2.77 -4.37
C PRO A 218 33.46 -4.19 -4.85
N ASN A 219 33.17 -5.20 -4.03
CA ASN A 219 33.34 -6.64 -4.35
C ASN A 219 32.15 -7.21 -5.14
N GLY A 220 31.12 -6.41 -5.38
CA GLY A 220 29.94 -6.82 -6.12
C GLY A 220 28.80 -7.42 -5.27
N SER A 221 28.98 -7.55 -3.95
CA SER A 221 27.94 -8.08 -3.04
C SER A 221 26.75 -7.13 -2.92
N LEU A 222 25.53 -7.66 -2.96
CA LEU A 222 24.31 -6.85 -2.79
C LEU A 222 24.18 -6.41 -1.33
N LEU A 223 24.19 -5.09 -1.10
CA LEU A 223 24.03 -4.49 0.24
C LEU A 223 22.59 -4.04 0.51
N ALA A 224 21.92 -3.52 -0.52
CA ALA A 224 20.55 -3.03 -0.38
C ALA A 224 19.83 -3.08 -1.72
N PHE A 225 18.50 -3.18 -1.65
CA PHE A 225 17.63 -3.04 -2.82
C PHE A 225 16.33 -2.33 -2.46
N ALA A 226 15.69 -1.77 -3.50
CA ALA A 226 14.34 -1.23 -3.39
C ALA A 226 13.53 -1.53 -4.65
N SER A 227 12.26 -1.94 -4.51
CA SER A 227 11.35 -2.02 -5.63
C SER A 227 10.89 -0.64 -6.06
N LEU A 228 10.70 -0.46 -7.36
CA LEU A 228 10.38 0.81 -8.00
C LEU A 228 9.07 0.68 -8.82
N PRO A 229 7.91 0.53 -8.17
CA PRO A 229 6.65 0.54 -8.88
C PRO A 229 6.38 1.90 -9.54
N SER A 230 5.82 1.87 -10.76
CA SER A 230 5.44 3.06 -11.52
C SER A 230 3.94 3.06 -11.79
N ASP A 231 3.43 4.18 -12.30
CA ASP A 231 2.01 4.35 -12.66
C ASP A 231 1.57 3.58 -13.91
N TYR A 232 2.48 2.85 -14.56
CA TYR A 232 2.27 2.04 -15.77
C TYR A 232 1.75 2.81 -17.00
N GLN A 233 1.46 4.09 -16.88
CA GLN A 233 1.10 4.96 -18.00
C GLN A 233 2.26 5.92 -18.31
N GLN A 234 2.06 7.15 -18.45
CA GLN A 234 2.94 8.18 -19.01
C GLN A 234 4.25 8.48 -18.24
N LYS A 235 4.80 7.58 -17.45
CA LYS A 235 5.98 7.79 -16.59
C LYS A 235 5.86 9.01 -15.66
N GLN A 236 4.65 9.33 -15.22
CA GLN A 236 4.46 10.48 -14.35
C GLN A 236 4.96 10.22 -12.94
N THR A 237 4.70 9.03 -12.44
CA THR A 237 5.00 8.69 -11.04
C THR A 237 5.78 7.38 -10.94
N ILE A 238 6.82 7.39 -10.11
CA ILE A 238 7.52 6.22 -9.63
C ILE A 238 7.57 6.27 -8.11
N SER A 239 7.60 5.12 -7.42
CA SER A 239 7.69 5.08 -5.97
C SER A 239 8.90 4.26 -5.53
N ILE A 240 9.50 4.62 -4.39
CA ILE A 240 10.44 3.76 -3.67
C ILE A 240 9.62 3.00 -2.64
N ASP A 241 9.44 1.69 -2.84
CA ASP A 241 8.51 0.89 -2.05
C ASP A 241 9.21 -0.13 -1.15
N LEU A 242 9.27 -1.40 -1.50
CA LEU A 242 9.91 -2.44 -0.70
C LEU A 242 11.41 -2.19 -0.59
N MET A 243 11.86 -1.75 0.56
CA MET A 243 13.27 -1.44 0.82
C MET A 243 13.87 -2.45 1.80
N ARG A 244 15.01 -3.02 1.43
CA ARG A 244 15.77 -3.95 2.26
C ARG A 244 17.26 -3.62 2.19
N TYR A 245 17.95 -3.82 3.30
CA TYR A 245 19.41 -3.64 3.37
C TYR A 245 20.01 -4.58 4.40
N ARG A 246 21.26 -4.96 4.20
CA ARG A 246 21.99 -5.86 5.08
C ARG A 246 22.30 -5.18 6.42
N LYS A 247 22.28 -5.94 7.48
CA LYS A 247 22.51 -5.45 8.86
C LYS A 247 23.85 -4.73 9.00
N HIS A 248 24.88 -5.22 8.33
CA HIS A 248 26.23 -4.69 8.36
C HIS A 248 26.56 -3.70 7.22
N SER A 249 25.54 -3.19 6.53
CA SER A 249 25.74 -2.17 5.49
C SER A 249 26.35 -0.90 6.08
N PRO A 250 27.22 -0.21 5.33
CA PRO A 250 27.78 1.06 5.74
C PRO A 250 26.72 2.09 6.11
N ARG A 251 27.07 2.99 7.02
CA ARG A 251 26.22 4.12 7.37
C ARG A 251 25.85 4.90 6.12
N ALA A 252 24.61 5.34 6.00
CA ALA A 252 24.06 6.05 4.85
C ALA A 252 23.82 5.21 3.57
N THR A 253 23.94 3.88 3.61
CA THR A 253 23.57 3.01 2.48
C THR A 253 22.16 3.35 1.95
N MET A 254 21.17 3.51 2.83
CA MET A 254 19.81 3.86 2.40
C MET A 254 19.72 5.30 1.87
N ASP A 255 20.53 6.26 2.36
CA ASP A 255 20.59 7.59 1.79
C ASP A 255 21.10 7.52 0.33
N MET A 256 22.08 6.63 0.06
CA MET A 256 22.56 6.38 -1.32
C MET A 256 21.49 5.75 -2.21
N VAL A 257 20.75 4.73 -1.71
CA VAL A 257 19.66 4.13 -2.47
C VAL A 257 18.60 5.18 -2.84
N PHE A 258 18.18 6.00 -1.88
CA PHE A 258 17.18 7.04 -2.12
C PHE A 258 17.66 8.08 -3.12
N ILE A 259 18.83 8.69 -2.90
CA ILE A 259 19.31 9.76 -3.75
C ILE A 259 19.60 9.28 -5.15
N SER A 260 20.22 8.10 -5.29
CA SER A 260 20.52 7.53 -6.59
C SER A 260 19.25 7.14 -7.35
N THR A 261 18.23 6.61 -6.66
CA THR A 261 16.93 6.32 -7.26
C THR A 261 16.22 7.59 -7.72
N ILE A 262 16.21 8.65 -6.89
CA ILE A 262 15.57 9.93 -7.23
C ILE A 262 16.24 10.55 -8.47
N LEU A 263 17.57 10.57 -8.51
CA LEU A 263 18.31 11.10 -9.65
C LEU A 263 18.11 10.28 -10.91
N TRP A 264 18.16 8.95 -10.79
CA TRP A 264 17.87 8.04 -11.89
C TRP A 264 16.44 8.22 -12.42
N ALA A 265 15.46 8.35 -11.53
CA ALA A 265 14.06 8.57 -11.92
C ALA A 265 13.88 9.91 -12.68
N LYS A 266 14.54 10.98 -12.21
CA LYS A 266 14.59 12.26 -12.92
C LYS A 266 15.20 12.11 -14.31
N GLU A 267 16.35 11.44 -14.44
CA GLU A 267 17.02 11.18 -15.71
C GLU A 267 16.14 10.37 -16.68
N LYS A 268 15.33 9.44 -16.14
CA LYS A 268 14.39 8.64 -16.95
C LYS A 268 13.11 9.37 -17.34
N GLY A 269 12.94 10.64 -16.93
CA GLY A 269 11.82 11.48 -17.32
C GLY A 269 10.56 11.30 -16.46
N TYR A 270 10.67 10.72 -15.25
CA TYR A 270 9.57 10.73 -14.29
C TYR A 270 9.38 12.14 -13.72
N SER A 271 8.14 12.51 -13.42
CA SER A 271 7.80 13.82 -12.85
C SER A 271 7.77 13.79 -11.31
N VAL A 272 7.36 12.68 -10.73
CA VAL A 272 7.18 12.53 -9.26
C VAL A 272 7.79 11.24 -8.78
N CYS A 273 8.51 11.29 -7.65
CA CYS A 273 8.94 10.10 -6.90
C CYS A 273 8.20 10.04 -5.56
N GLY A 274 7.37 9.01 -5.39
CA GLY A 274 6.67 8.69 -4.13
C GLY A 274 7.64 8.06 -3.12
N LEU A 275 7.61 8.56 -1.88
CA LEU A 275 8.38 7.99 -0.78
C LEU A 275 7.47 7.27 0.23
N GLY A 276 6.16 7.21 -0.06
CA GLY A 276 5.15 6.60 0.79
C GLY A 276 4.76 7.44 2.01
N MET A 277 3.78 6.95 2.77
CA MET A 277 3.18 7.66 3.90
C MET A 277 4.11 7.73 5.12
N SER A 278 4.06 8.85 5.82
CA SER A 278 4.59 9.03 7.18
C SER A 278 3.42 9.07 8.16
N PRO A 279 3.15 7.98 8.89
CA PRO A 279 2.00 7.92 9.79
C PRO A 279 2.06 8.99 10.88
N LEU A 280 0.90 9.51 11.25
CA LEU A 280 0.68 10.54 12.26
C LEU A 280 1.44 11.87 12.03
N SER A 281 2.07 12.04 10.86
CA SER A 281 2.76 13.28 10.49
C SER A 281 1.76 14.44 10.38
N ASN A 282 2.05 15.54 11.06
CA ASN A 282 1.23 16.75 11.06
C ASN A 282 -0.27 16.51 11.37
N VAL A 283 -0.56 15.53 12.22
CA VAL A 283 -1.91 15.28 12.73
C VAL A 283 -2.14 16.10 14.00
N GLY A 284 -3.30 16.76 14.13
CA GLY A 284 -3.68 17.48 15.32
C GLY A 284 -2.82 18.70 15.68
N ILE A 285 -2.20 19.34 14.67
CA ILE A 285 -1.39 20.54 14.88
C ILE A 285 -2.25 21.82 14.97
N ASP A 286 -3.41 21.82 14.31
CA ASP A 286 -4.26 22.98 14.30
C ASP A 286 -5.00 23.13 15.63
N PRO A 287 -5.18 24.36 16.17
CA PRO A 287 -5.89 24.59 17.43
C PRO A 287 -7.31 24.01 17.43
N GLY A 288 -8.02 24.06 16.29
CA GLY A 288 -9.36 23.52 16.08
C GLY A 288 -9.42 22.00 15.83
N SER A 289 -8.28 21.30 15.81
CA SER A 289 -8.28 19.86 15.55
C SER A 289 -9.13 19.07 16.56
N PRO A 290 -9.86 18.03 16.11
CA PRO A 290 -10.60 17.13 16.97
C PRO A 290 -9.73 16.51 18.06
N TYR A 291 -10.32 16.19 19.21
CA TYR A 291 -9.60 15.61 20.35
C TYR A 291 -8.82 14.34 19.99
N GLN A 292 -9.39 13.49 19.12
CA GLN A 292 -8.76 12.28 18.64
C GLN A 292 -7.45 12.57 17.86
N GLU A 293 -7.41 13.65 17.08
CA GLU A 293 -6.20 14.06 16.37
C GLU A 293 -5.15 14.64 17.34
N LYS A 294 -5.56 15.36 18.38
CA LYS A 294 -4.65 15.82 19.44
C LYS A 294 -4.03 14.65 20.20
N LEU A 295 -4.80 13.59 20.46
CA LEU A 295 -4.28 12.36 21.06
C LEU A 295 -3.30 11.63 20.12
N ALA A 296 -3.61 11.56 18.82
CA ALA A 296 -2.71 11.01 17.80
C ALA A 296 -1.39 11.80 17.72
N ARG A 297 -1.46 13.13 17.86
CA ARG A 297 -0.26 13.98 17.98
C ARG A 297 0.58 13.62 19.19
N TYR A 298 -0.04 13.40 20.34
CA TYR A 298 0.69 12.96 21.54
C TYR A 298 1.41 11.62 21.28
N ALA A 299 0.74 10.66 20.63
CA ALA A 299 1.33 9.39 20.24
C ALA A 299 2.51 9.58 19.24
N PHE A 300 2.39 10.50 18.27
CA PHE A 300 3.48 10.84 17.36
C PHE A 300 4.70 11.40 18.08
N LEU A 301 4.46 12.26 19.08
CA LEU A 301 5.53 12.91 19.82
C LEU A 301 6.24 11.98 20.81
N ASN A 302 5.52 11.04 21.42
CA ASN A 302 5.99 10.22 22.56
C ASN A 302 6.03 8.71 22.28
N GLY A 303 5.48 8.24 21.17
CA GLY A 303 5.34 6.83 20.83
C GLY A 303 6.60 6.12 20.32
N CYS A 304 7.78 6.73 20.45
CA CYS A 304 9.04 6.23 19.89
C CYS A 304 9.43 4.80 20.32
N LYS A 305 8.93 4.31 21.47
CA LYS A 305 9.20 2.93 21.94
C LYS A 305 8.61 1.85 21.03
N TYR A 306 7.48 2.14 20.34
CA TYR A 306 6.76 1.17 19.51
C TYR A 306 6.99 1.38 18.01
N TYR A 307 7.13 2.63 17.58
CA TYR A 307 7.38 3.00 16.20
C TYR A 307 7.98 4.41 16.12
N ASN A 308 9.08 4.57 15.40
CA ASN A 308 9.78 5.86 15.30
C ASN A 308 9.14 6.76 14.23
N PHE A 309 7.93 7.26 14.51
CA PHE A 309 7.18 8.14 13.62
C PHE A 309 7.96 9.42 13.25
N LYS A 310 8.56 10.08 14.25
CA LYS A 310 9.37 11.29 14.05
C LYS A 310 10.59 11.02 13.18
N GLY A 311 11.28 9.92 13.46
CA GLY A 311 12.48 9.51 12.71
C GLY A 311 12.15 9.28 11.25
N LEU A 312 11.03 8.60 10.95
CA LEU A 312 10.59 8.36 9.58
C LEU A 312 10.23 9.66 8.85
N ARG A 313 9.48 10.57 9.51
CA ARG A 313 9.16 11.90 8.97
C ARG A 313 10.43 12.70 8.67
N LYS A 314 11.35 12.76 9.64
CA LYS A 314 12.65 13.44 9.49
C LYS A 314 13.48 12.84 8.36
N TYR A 315 13.49 11.51 8.26
CA TYR A 315 14.22 10.80 7.20
C TYR A 315 13.70 11.14 5.81
N LYS A 316 12.39 10.97 5.58
CA LYS A 316 11.75 11.31 4.30
C LYS A 316 11.86 12.81 3.98
N GLY A 317 11.81 13.67 5.00
CA GLY A 317 11.98 15.12 4.87
C GLY A 317 13.35 15.59 4.35
N LYS A 318 14.36 14.72 4.35
CA LYS A 318 15.63 14.99 3.68
C LYS A 318 15.45 15.17 2.18
N PHE A 319 14.50 14.44 1.58
CA PHE A 319 14.28 14.32 0.14
C PHE A 319 12.98 14.96 -0.32
N ALA A 320 11.92 14.81 0.47
CA ALA A 320 10.58 15.26 0.11
C ALA A 320 10.52 16.76 -0.19
N THR A 321 9.86 17.09 -1.31
CA THR A 321 9.51 18.46 -1.70
C THR A 321 8.07 18.77 -1.30
N ASN A 322 7.18 17.76 -1.37
CA ASN A 322 5.75 17.91 -1.12
C ASN A 322 5.25 16.84 -0.14
N TRP A 323 4.19 17.20 0.60
CA TRP A 323 3.50 16.33 1.53
C TRP A 323 2.00 16.42 1.30
N THR A 324 1.35 15.28 1.07
CA THR A 324 -0.08 15.20 0.78
C THR A 324 -0.79 14.51 1.95
N PRO A 325 -1.83 15.10 2.56
CA PRO A 325 -2.55 14.49 3.67
C PRO A 325 -3.24 13.19 3.23
N ARG A 326 -3.30 12.23 4.15
CA ARG A 326 -4.00 10.96 3.99
C ARG A 326 -4.95 10.74 5.15
N TYR A 327 -6.11 10.19 4.85
CA TYR A 327 -7.23 10.09 5.80
C TYR A 327 -7.67 8.65 6.01
N LEU A 328 -8.18 8.41 7.22
CA LEU A 328 -9.07 7.31 7.55
C LEU A 328 -10.50 7.82 7.48
N VAL A 329 -11.31 7.20 6.64
CA VAL A 329 -12.72 7.57 6.46
C VAL A 329 -13.58 6.50 7.10
N TYR A 330 -14.42 6.87 8.06
CA TYR A 330 -15.20 5.93 8.86
C TYR A 330 -16.54 6.49 9.31
N LYS A 331 -17.48 5.61 9.65
CA LYS A 331 -18.81 5.96 10.10
C LYS A 331 -19.19 5.16 11.36
N LYS A 332 -19.77 5.84 12.36
CA LYS A 332 -20.40 5.24 13.56
C LYS A 332 -19.60 4.12 14.25
N SER A 333 -18.27 4.16 14.18
CA SER A 333 -17.42 3.16 14.81
C SER A 333 -16.48 3.79 15.81
N VAL A 334 -16.11 3.06 16.84
CA VAL A 334 -15.09 3.49 17.78
C VAL A 334 -13.73 3.43 17.08
N LEU A 335 -13.09 4.57 16.91
CA LEU A 335 -11.83 4.73 16.17
C LEU A 335 -10.74 3.74 16.64
N VAL A 336 -10.65 3.51 17.95
CA VAL A 336 -9.66 2.57 18.53
C VAL A 336 -9.87 1.15 18.00
N ILE A 337 -11.12 0.70 17.85
CA ILE A 337 -11.42 -0.63 17.31
C ILE A 337 -10.97 -0.71 15.84
N ILE A 338 -11.21 0.34 15.06
CA ILE A 338 -10.78 0.40 13.65
C ILE A 338 -9.26 0.31 13.56
N ILE A 339 -8.54 1.04 14.42
CA ILE A 339 -7.07 1.04 14.45
C ILE A 339 -6.53 -0.35 14.80
N ILE A 340 -7.10 -1.02 15.82
CA ILE A 340 -6.70 -2.39 16.19
C ILE A 340 -6.94 -3.36 15.02
N GLN A 341 -8.09 -3.26 14.34
CA GLN A 341 -8.40 -4.09 13.18
C GLN A 341 -7.44 -3.82 12.02
N LEU A 342 -7.11 -2.55 11.72
CA LEU A 342 -6.13 -2.19 10.71
C LEU A 342 -4.74 -2.77 11.02
N ILE A 343 -4.28 -2.64 12.27
CA ILE A 343 -3.01 -3.23 12.70
C ILE A 343 -3.03 -4.74 12.50
N SER A 344 -4.13 -5.40 12.84
CA SER A 344 -4.28 -6.85 12.64
C SER A 344 -4.25 -7.25 11.16
N ILE A 345 -4.91 -6.48 10.29
CA ILE A 345 -4.92 -6.71 8.83
C ILE A 345 -3.51 -6.56 8.26
N VAL A 346 -2.79 -5.49 8.64
CA VAL A 346 -1.43 -5.20 8.16
C VAL A 346 -0.41 -6.24 8.64
N ARG A 347 -0.59 -6.79 9.84
CA ARG A 347 0.30 -7.82 10.41
C ARG A 347 0.08 -9.21 9.84
N LYS A 348 -1.00 -9.45 9.10
CA LYS A 348 -1.21 -10.73 8.41
C LYS A 348 -0.31 -10.80 7.19
N VAL A 349 0.57 -11.80 7.17
CA VAL A 349 1.38 -12.11 5.99
C VAL A 349 0.44 -12.41 4.82
N PRO A 350 0.66 -11.86 3.62
CA PRO A 350 -0.10 -12.24 2.45
C PRO A 350 -0.02 -13.75 2.24
N LYS A 351 -1.17 -14.41 2.15
CA LYS A 351 -1.20 -15.78 1.65
C LYS A 351 -1.27 -15.67 0.14
N GLN A 352 -0.29 -16.20 -0.56
CA GLN A 352 -0.36 -16.37 -2.00
C GLN A 352 -1.69 -17.06 -2.36
N ASN A 353 -2.49 -16.41 -3.24
CA ASN A 353 -3.79 -16.88 -3.75
C ASN A 353 -5.06 -16.49 -2.96
N GLU A 354 -5.11 -15.39 -2.23
CA GLU A 354 -6.36 -14.87 -1.63
C GLU A 354 -7.06 -13.76 -2.45
N LEU A 355 -6.74 -13.54 -3.72
CA LEU A 355 -7.49 -12.62 -4.57
C LEU A 355 -8.89 -13.18 -4.87
N ILE A 356 -9.88 -12.56 -4.28
CA ILE A 356 -11.30 -12.88 -4.46
C ILE A 356 -11.97 -11.72 -5.21
N PHE A 357 -12.57 -12.03 -6.34
CA PHE A 357 -13.30 -11.09 -7.18
C PHE A 357 -14.78 -11.08 -6.84
N VAL A 358 -15.37 -9.92 -6.66
CA VAL A 358 -16.81 -9.75 -6.49
C VAL A 358 -17.36 -8.86 -7.60
N ARG A 359 -18.05 -9.48 -8.55
CA ARG A 359 -18.77 -8.77 -9.62
C ARG A 359 -20.21 -8.54 -9.19
N LYS A 360 -20.76 -7.35 -9.46
CA LYS A 360 -22.17 -7.08 -9.31
C LYS A 360 -22.92 -7.96 -10.33
N LEU A 361 -23.85 -8.79 -9.86
CA LEU A 361 -24.79 -9.49 -10.74
C LEU A 361 -25.70 -8.42 -11.36
N THR A 362 -25.41 -8.00 -12.58
CA THR A 362 -26.38 -7.30 -13.41
C THR A 362 -27.53 -8.26 -13.66
N ARG A 363 -28.71 -7.96 -13.12
CA ARG A 363 -29.95 -8.61 -13.51
C ARG A 363 -30.13 -8.33 -15.01
N ASN A 364 -29.95 -9.34 -15.83
CA ASN A 364 -30.51 -9.32 -17.19
C ASN A 364 -31.99 -8.97 -17.09
N LYS A 365 -32.35 -7.75 -17.44
CA LYS A 365 -33.70 -7.48 -17.91
C LYS A 365 -33.80 -8.15 -19.26
N GLN A 366 -34.31 -9.37 -19.29
CA GLN A 366 -34.98 -9.85 -20.50
C GLN A 366 -36.18 -8.95 -20.72
N VAL A 367 -36.11 -8.14 -21.76
CA VAL A 367 -37.27 -7.49 -22.35
C VAL A 367 -37.86 -8.53 -23.26
N VAL A 368 -39.10 -8.92 -22.94
CA VAL A 368 -40.01 -9.61 -23.86
C VAL A 368 -40.56 -8.58 -24.83
#